data_54f87902c30fe9441f1770da7d42d2fd
#
_entry.id   54f87902c30fe9441f1770da7d42d2fd
#
_cell.length_a   1.000
_cell.length_b   1.000
_cell.length_c   1.000
_cell.angle_alpha   90.00
_cell.angle_beta   90.00
_cell.angle_gamma   90.00
#
_symmetry.space_group_name_H-M   'P 1'
#
loop_
_entity.id
_entity.type
_entity.pdbx_description
1 polymer ?
#
loop_
_entity_poly.entity_id
_entity_poly.type
_entity_poly.pdbx_seq_one_letter_code
_entity_poly.pdbx_strand_id
1 'polypeptide(L)'
;MLRKLKPEFDFTVRHRGFQIHPEWPAEGMPAEQWRPDMDARTRQTLWERIGAMGRAAGVEMKAPRTLANSMLALQAGEFAAEAGVAEAFEDRVFRAYFTEGLNIGQRDVLLDIGAEAGLDRAALGEALDSGKYAMRIRNHALAASQKGISGVPTFLIGDFPLVGAQSEDVMRRVLQRASEMADAGK
;
A
#
# COMPACT_ATOMS: atom_id res chain seq x y z
N MET A 1 2.82 10.61 -8.09
CA MET A 1 3.66 10.29 -9.28
C MET A 1 2.84 9.73 -10.43
N LEU A 2 2.25 8.55 -10.37
CA LEU A 2 1.50 7.94 -11.49
C LEU A 2 0.38 8.84 -12.04
N ARG A 3 -0.38 9.54 -11.18
CA ARG A 3 -1.42 10.51 -11.60
C ARG A 3 -0.88 11.58 -12.56
N LYS A 4 0.39 11.99 -12.42
CA LYS A 4 1.03 12.98 -13.30
C LYS A 4 1.37 12.43 -14.68
N LEU A 5 1.58 11.11 -14.78
CA LEU A 5 1.95 10.44 -16.02
C LEU A 5 0.73 9.95 -16.85
N LYS A 6 -0.46 9.88 -16.23
CA LYS A 6 -1.69 9.52 -16.96
C LYS A 6 -2.00 10.36 -18.21
N PRO A 7 -1.75 11.69 -18.24
CA PRO A 7 -1.96 12.47 -19.47
C PRO A 7 -0.97 12.15 -20.59
N GLU A 8 0.20 11.59 -20.27
CA GLU A 8 1.26 11.27 -21.22
C GLU A 8 1.15 9.86 -21.80
N PHE A 9 0.54 8.93 -21.02
CA PHE A 9 0.50 7.50 -21.34
C PHE A 9 -0.89 6.91 -21.04
N ASP A 10 -1.39 6.08 -21.97
CA ASP A 10 -2.61 5.30 -21.73
C ASP A 10 -2.28 4.03 -20.94
N PHE A 11 -2.55 4.06 -19.63
CA PHE A 11 -2.37 2.91 -18.75
C PHE A 11 -3.42 2.87 -17.65
N THR A 12 -3.70 1.68 -17.18
CA THR A 12 -4.51 1.43 -15.97
C THR A 12 -3.63 0.95 -14.83
N VAL A 13 -3.95 1.38 -13.60
CA VAL A 13 -3.28 0.91 -12.39
C VAL A 13 -4.18 -0.10 -11.70
N ARG A 14 -3.61 -1.27 -11.39
CA ARG A 14 -4.27 -2.29 -10.57
C ARG A 14 -3.44 -2.51 -9.31
N HIS A 15 -3.97 -2.12 -8.17
CA HIS A 15 -3.32 -2.36 -6.90
C HIS A 15 -3.48 -3.83 -6.49
N ARG A 16 -2.44 -4.39 -5.87
CA ARG A 16 -2.41 -5.73 -5.31
C ARG A 16 -1.91 -5.67 -3.90
N GLY A 17 -2.72 -6.11 -2.96
CA GLY A 17 -2.34 -6.17 -1.56
C GLY A 17 -1.16 -7.12 -1.36
N PHE A 18 -0.13 -6.66 -0.66
CA PHE A 18 1.03 -7.44 -0.27
C PHE A 18 1.35 -7.17 1.19
N GLN A 19 1.20 -8.19 2.03
CA GLN A 19 1.53 -8.10 3.45
C GLN A 19 3.02 -8.38 3.65
N ILE A 20 3.78 -7.36 4.08
CA ILE A 20 5.25 -7.47 4.24
C ILE A 20 5.58 -8.32 5.47
N HIS A 21 4.78 -8.19 6.54
CA HIS A 21 4.98 -8.81 7.83
C HIS A 21 3.74 -9.62 8.26
N PRO A 22 3.49 -10.79 7.64
CA PRO A 22 2.35 -11.63 8.00
C PRO A 22 2.47 -12.23 9.42
N GLU A 23 3.69 -12.26 9.95
CA GLU A 23 4.03 -12.77 11.29
C GLU A 23 3.67 -11.79 12.41
N TRP A 24 3.37 -10.53 12.14
CA TRP A 24 3.03 -9.57 13.18
C TRP A 24 1.68 -9.88 13.82
N PRO A 25 1.54 -9.65 15.15
CA PRO A 25 0.27 -9.85 15.87
C PRO A 25 -0.88 -9.09 15.20
N ALA A 26 -2.09 -9.65 15.26
CA ALA A 26 -3.28 -9.03 14.66
C ALA A 26 -3.57 -7.64 15.24
N GLU A 27 -3.32 -7.46 16.53
CA GLU A 27 -3.44 -6.20 17.25
C GLU A 27 -2.35 -5.17 16.92
N GLY A 28 -1.33 -5.60 16.18
CA GLY A 28 -0.12 -4.83 15.95
C GLY A 28 0.89 -4.94 17.09
N MET A 29 1.99 -4.19 17.01
CA MET A 29 3.03 -4.17 18.01
C MET A 29 3.60 -2.76 18.20
N PRO A 30 4.14 -2.42 19.39
CA PRO A 30 4.86 -1.17 19.59
C PRO A 30 6.06 -1.06 18.64
N ALA A 31 6.24 0.12 18.06
CA ALA A 31 7.31 0.33 17.06
C ALA A 31 8.73 0.10 17.61
N GLU A 32 8.92 0.25 18.94
CA GLU A 32 10.19 -0.02 19.62
C GLU A 32 10.55 -1.51 19.62
N GLN A 33 9.57 -2.39 19.52
CA GLN A 33 9.78 -3.84 19.48
C GLN A 33 10.23 -4.33 18.10
N TRP A 34 10.07 -3.51 17.07
CA TRP A 34 10.58 -3.81 15.74
C TRP A 34 12.07 -3.43 15.68
N ARG A 35 12.92 -4.40 15.35
CA ARG A 35 14.37 -4.23 15.37
C ARG A 35 14.86 -3.69 16.70
N PRO A 36 14.76 -4.47 17.75
CA PRO A 36 15.22 -4.07 19.10
C PRO A 36 16.71 -3.78 19.17
N ASP A 37 17.50 -4.29 18.20
CA ASP A 37 18.92 -4.02 17.97
C ASP A 37 19.20 -2.63 17.40
N MET A 38 18.19 -1.96 16.85
CA MET A 38 18.34 -0.61 16.29
C MET A 38 18.29 0.43 17.40
N ASP A 39 19.39 1.18 17.58
CA ASP A 39 19.43 2.29 18.54
C ASP A 39 18.45 3.44 18.19
N ALA A 40 18.11 4.24 19.21
CA ALA A 40 17.13 5.31 19.05
C ALA A 40 17.54 6.37 18.02
N ARG A 41 18.84 6.67 17.89
CA ARG A 41 19.35 7.67 16.94
C ARG A 41 19.21 7.19 15.50
N THR A 42 19.55 5.94 15.23
CA THR A 42 19.40 5.31 13.92
C THR A 42 17.93 5.26 13.51
N ARG A 43 17.03 4.91 14.46
CA ARG A 43 15.58 4.92 14.25
C ARG A 43 15.06 6.32 13.92
N GLN A 44 15.50 7.33 14.66
CA GLN A 44 15.13 8.72 14.42
C GLN A 44 15.58 9.17 13.01
N THR A 45 16.83 8.94 12.65
CA THR A 45 17.39 9.28 11.34
C THR A 45 16.61 8.61 10.19
N LEU A 46 16.22 7.35 10.37
CA LEU A 46 15.39 6.64 9.39
C LEU A 46 14.05 7.37 9.16
N TRP A 47 13.35 7.72 10.24
CA TRP A 47 12.06 8.39 10.14
C TRP A 47 12.15 9.83 9.65
N GLU A 48 13.21 10.56 9.99
CA GLU A 48 13.50 11.88 9.42
C GLU A 48 13.66 11.81 7.90
N ARG A 49 14.38 10.79 7.40
CA ARG A 49 14.55 10.54 5.97
C ARG A 49 13.24 10.19 5.28
N ILE A 50 12.44 9.30 5.87
CA ILE A 50 11.11 8.92 5.35
C ILE A 50 10.20 10.16 5.32
N GLY A 51 10.18 10.95 6.39
CA GLY A 51 9.40 12.18 6.46
C GLY A 51 9.83 13.21 5.43
N ALA A 52 11.15 13.35 5.16
CA ALA A 52 11.65 14.24 4.11
C ALA A 52 11.19 13.77 2.71
N MET A 53 11.23 12.48 2.42
CA MET A 53 10.71 11.92 1.17
C MET A 53 9.20 12.13 1.04
N GLY A 54 8.45 11.96 2.13
CA GLY A 54 7.01 12.23 2.16
C GLY A 54 6.70 13.69 1.82
N ARG A 55 7.37 14.64 2.49
CA ARG A 55 7.19 16.08 2.22
C ARG A 55 7.52 16.46 0.76
N ALA A 56 8.57 15.87 0.20
CA ALA A 56 8.91 16.09 -1.22
C ALA A 56 7.80 15.55 -2.16
N ALA A 57 7.04 14.57 -1.72
CA ALA A 57 5.87 14.03 -2.44
C ALA A 57 4.54 14.72 -2.07
N GLY A 58 4.55 15.73 -1.18
CA GLY A 58 3.36 16.42 -0.71
C GLY A 58 2.57 15.65 0.37
N VAL A 59 3.22 14.71 1.06
CA VAL A 59 2.61 13.88 2.09
C VAL A 59 3.31 14.09 3.43
N GLU A 60 2.55 14.40 4.48
CA GLU A 60 3.08 14.42 5.85
C GLU A 60 3.14 12.99 6.39
N MET A 61 4.36 12.54 6.72
CA MET A 61 4.59 11.21 7.30
C MET A 61 5.25 11.32 8.66
N LYS A 62 4.67 10.67 9.65
CA LYS A 62 5.18 10.56 11.04
C LYS A 62 5.54 9.10 11.33
N ALA A 63 6.49 8.91 12.24
CA ALA A 63 6.79 7.58 12.77
C ALA A 63 5.56 7.01 13.46
N PRO A 64 5.04 5.84 13.06
CA PRO A 64 3.93 5.21 13.75
C PRO A 64 4.38 4.76 15.16
N ARG A 65 3.51 4.93 16.14
CA ARG A 65 3.74 4.37 17.49
C ARG A 65 3.46 2.88 17.52
N THR A 66 2.49 2.44 16.72
CA THR A 66 2.10 1.04 16.58
C THR A 66 2.34 0.60 15.16
N LEU A 67 3.08 -0.49 14.99
CA LEU A 67 3.20 -1.17 13.70
C LEU A 67 1.99 -2.07 13.54
N ALA A 68 1.13 -1.70 12.61
CA ALA A 68 -0.13 -2.39 12.37
C ALA A 68 0.07 -3.67 11.56
N ASN A 69 -0.65 -4.73 11.91
CA ASN A 69 -0.87 -5.83 10.98
C ASN A 69 -1.81 -5.37 9.86
N SER A 70 -1.34 -5.39 8.64
CA SER A 70 -2.06 -4.81 7.51
C SER A 70 -3.13 -5.73 6.89
N MET A 71 -3.32 -6.95 7.38
CA MET A 71 -4.21 -7.93 6.74
C MET A 71 -5.65 -7.41 6.59
N LEU A 72 -6.22 -6.81 7.65
CA LEU A 72 -7.57 -6.27 7.58
C LEU A 72 -7.66 -5.05 6.65
N ALA A 73 -6.66 -4.16 6.68
CA ALA A 73 -6.62 -3.01 5.79
C ALA A 73 -6.51 -3.41 4.32
N LEU A 74 -5.73 -4.46 4.00
CA LEU A 74 -5.64 -5.00 2.65
C LEU A 74 -6.97 -5.62 2.20
N GLN A 75 -7.68 -6.33 3.07
CA GLN A 75 -9.01 -6.87 2.78
C GLN A 75 -10.04 -5.75 2.54
N ALA A 76 -10.01 -4.70 3.36
CA ALA A 76 -10.85 -3.52 3.17
C ALA A 76 -10.55 -2.82 1.83
N GLY A 77 -9.27 -2.78 1.40
CA GLY A 77 -8.87 -2.28 0.09
C GLY A 77 -9.47 -3.09 -1.08
N GLU A 78 -9.52 -4.42 -0.97
CA GLU A 78 -10.20 -5.27 -1.98
C GLU A 78 -11.71 -5.00 -2.02
N PHE A 79 -12.35 -4.81 -0.85
CA PHE A 79 -13.76 -4.42 -0.79
C PHE A 79 -13.99 -3.05 -1.44
N ALA A 80 -13.13 -2.08 -1.15
CA ALA A 80 -13.20 -0.74 -1.75
C ALA A 80 -13.00 -0.78 -3.27
N ALA A 81 -12.15 -1.67 -3.77
CA ALA A 81 -11.95 -1.87 -5.20
C ALA A 81 -13.20 -2.43 -5.89
N GLU A 82 -13.88 -3.40 -5.27
CA GLU A 82 -15.16 -3.93 -5.78
C GLU A 82 -16.28 -2.87 -5.75
N ALA A 83 -16.25 -1.96 -4.76
CA ALA A 83 -17.19 -0.85 -4.65
C ALA A 83 -16.85 0.36 -5.55
N GLY A 84 -15.71 0.34 -6.27
CA GLY A 84 -15.29 1.43 -7.16
C GLY A 84 -14.71 2.66 -6.47
N VAL A 85 -14.36 2.58 -5.18
CA VAL A 85 -13.82 3.70 -4.36
C VAL A 85 -12.41 3.42 -3.83
N ALA A 86 -11.66 2.52 -4.49
CA ALA A 86 -10.32 2.11 -4.05
C ALA A 86 -9.38 3.29 -3.79
N GLU A 87 -9.32 4.27 -4.70
CA GLU A 87 -8.39 5.40 -4.59
C GLU A 87 -8.71 6.27 -3.37
N ALA A 88 -9.99 6.56 -3.11
CA ALA A 88 -10.42 7.34 -1.95
C ALA A 88 -10.10 6.58 -0.63
N PHE A 89 -10.36 5.27 -0.60
CA PHE A 89 -10.05 4.44 0.55
C PHE A 89 -8.55 4.36 0.81
N GLU A 90 -7.73 4.14 -0.21
CA GLU A 90 -6.27 4.07 -0.10
C GLU A 90 -5.68 5.39 0.40
N ASP A 91 -6.06 6.52 -0.17
CA ASP A 91 -5.60 7.83 0.28
C ASP A 91 -5.97 8.05 1.77
N ARG A 92 -7.17 7.62 2.17
CA ARG A 92 -7.63 7.77 3.55
C ARG A 92 -6.90 6.84 4.53
N VAL A 93 -6.67 5.57 4.17
CA VAL A 93 -5.97 4.61 5.05
C VAL A 93 -4.50 4.98 5.22
N PHE A 94 -3.82 5.45 4.17
CA PHE A 94 -2.45 5.92 4.28
C PHE A 94 -2.34 7.15 5.18
N ARG A 95 -3.27 8.10 5.06
CA ARG A 95 -3.33 9.26 5.94
C ARG A 95 -3.58 8.86 7.39
N ALA A 96 -4.52 7.95 7.64
CA ALA A 96 -4.80 7.43 8.97
C ALA A 96 -3.54 6.86 9.63
N TYR A 97 -2.80 6.06 8.90
CA TYR A 97 -1.63 5.38 9.44
C TYR A 97 -0.43 6.32 9.59
N PHE A 98 -0.04 7.02 8.52
CA PHE A 98 1.22 7.78 8.48
C PHE A 98 1.10 9.21 9.00
N THR A 99 -0.08 9.83 8.98
CA THR A 99 -0.26 11.21 9.43
C THR A 99 -0.94 11.27 10.80
N GLU A 100 -2.00 10.48 11.00
CA GLU A 100 -2.83 10.50 12.20
C GLU A 100 -2.37 9.48 13.25
N GLY A 101 -1.57 8.47 12.85
CA GLY A 101 -1.02 7.45 13.76
C GLY A 101 -2.05 6.42 14.22
N LEU A 102 -3.12 6.23 13.46
CA LEU A 102 -4.16 5.24 13.77
C LEU A 102 -3.67 3.83 13.46
N ASN A 103 -4.11 2.86 14.28
CA ASN A 103 -3.81 1.46 14.03
C ASN A 103 -4.79 0.86 13.01
N ILE A 104 -4.35 0.77 11.75
CA ILE A 104 -5.13 0.20 10.63
C ILE A 104 -5.27 -1.33 10.69
N GLY A 105 -4.73 -1.99 11.69
CA GLY A 105 -5.03 -3.39 12.02
C GLY A 105 -6.33 -3.56 12.79
N GLN A 106 -6.92 -2.47 13.30
CA GLN A 106 -8.15 -2.50 14.08
C GLN A 106 -9.37 -2.36 13.18
N ARG A 107 -10.32 -3.29 13.37
CA ARG A 107 -11.56 -3.37 12.59
C ARG A 107 -12.35 -2.04 12.63
N ASP A 108 -12.58 -1.48 13.81
CA ASP A 108 -13.43 -0.29 13.96
C ASP A 108 -12.80 0.94 13.29
N VAL A 109 -11.47 1.08 13.35
CA VAL A 109 -10.73 2.11 12.62
C VAL A 109 -10.96 1.98 11.11
N LEU A 110 -10.95 0.76 10.58
CA LEU A 110 -11.19 0.53 9.15
C LEU A 110 -12.64 0.77 8.75
N LEU A 111 -13.60 0.50 9.63
CA LEU A 111 -15.01 0.83 9.39
C LEU A 111 -15.24 2.34 9.31
N ASP A 112 -14.57 3.12 10.16
CA ASP A 112 -14.64 4.59 10.13
C ASP A 112 -13.99 5.13 8.85
N ILE A 113 -12.78 4.67 8.52
CA ILE A 113 -12.08 5.00 7.27
C ILE A 113 -12.93 4.64 6.05
N GLY A 114 -13.55 3.46 6.06
CA GLY A 114 -14.41 3.00 4.97
C GLY A 114 -15.63 3.91 4.76
N ALA A 115 -16.30 4.27 5.85
CA ALA A 115 -17.45 5.18 5.80
C ALA A 115 -17.06 6.57 5.26
N GLU A 116 -15.92 7.12 5.69
CA GLU A 116 -15.38 8.38 5.15
C GLU A 116 -15.05 8.29 3.65
N ALA A 117 -14.65 7.12 3.17
CA ALA A 117 -14.38 6.85 1.76
C ALA A 117 -15.64 6.51 0.93
N GLY A 118 -16.83 6.48 1.57
CA GLY A 118 -18.10 6.21 0.90
C GLY A 118 -18.52 4.75 0.85
N LEU A 119 -17.89 3.86 1.65
CA LEU A 119 -18.29 2.46 1.77
C LEU A 119 -19.46 2.29 2.75
N ASP A 120 -20.31 1.31 2.49
CA ASP A 120 -21.29 0.85 3.46
C ASP A 120 -20.59 0.18 4.65
N ARG A 121 -20.76 0.76 5.85
CA ARG A 121 -20.09 0.34 7.08
C ARG A 121 -20.47 -1.09 7.50
N ALA A 122 -21.72 -1.47 7.34
CA ALA A 122 -22.21 -2.79 7.75
C ALA A 122 -21.67 -3.87 6.78
N ALA A 123 -21.77 -3.62 5.48
CA ALA A 123 -21.26 -4.54 4.47
C ALA A 123 -19.72 -4.72 4.54
N LEU A 124 -18.99 -3.64 4.81
CA LEU A 124 -17.55 -3.74 5.06
C LEU A 124 -17.28 -4.58 6.31
N GLY A 125 -18.04 -4.36 7.39
CA GLY A 125 -17.91 -5.14 8.63
C GLY A 125 -18.11 -6.63 8.39
N GLU A 126 -19.16 -7.04 7.70
CA GLU A 126 -19.44 -8.44 7.36
C GLU A 126 -18.31 -9.04 6.48
N ALA A 127 -17.79 -8.27 5.52
CA ALA A 127 -16.70 -8.71 4.66
C ALA A 127 -15.40 -8.96 5.44
N LEU A 128 -15.09 -8.10 6.41
CA LEU A 128 -13.91 -8.26 7.28
C LEU A 128 -14.08 -9.42 8.25
N ASP A 129 -15.25 -9.54 8.91
CA ASP A 129 -15.55 -10.58 9.89
C ASP A 129 -15.56 -11.98 9.26
N SER A 130 -16.07 -12.10 8.04
CA SER A 130 -16.06 -13.36 7.28
C SER A 130 -14.70 -13.71 6.68
N GLY A 131 -13.75 -12.77 6.65
CA GLY A 131 -12.45 -12.95 5.99
C GLY A 131 -12.56 -13.14 4.47
N LYS A 132 -13.62 -12.61 3.86
CA LYS A 132 -13.97 -12.77 2.43
C LYS A 132 -12.77 -12.61 1.49
N TYR A 133 -11.88 -11.67 1.77
CA TYR A 133 -10.74 -11.35 0.90
C TYR A 133 -9.40 -11.93 1.38
N ALA A 134 -9.35 -12.57 2.54
CA ALA A 134 -8.09 -13.06 3.11
C ALA A 134 -7.33 -14.01 2.17
N MET A 135 -8.04 -14.92 1.51
CA MET A 135 -7.41 -15.84 0.55
C MET A 135 -6.89 -15.11 -0.69
N ARG A 136 -7.61 -14.06 -1.16
CA ARG A 136 -7.16 -13.23 -2.29
C ARG A 136 -5.83 -12.55 -1.99
N ILE A 137 -5.68 -11.97 -0.79
CA ILE A 137 -4.43 -11.34 -0.35
C ILE A 137 -3.29 -12.36 -0.28
N ARG A 138 -3.53 -13.55 0.27
CA ARG A 138 -2.53 -14.63 0.29
C ARG A 138 -2.10 -15.05 -1.11
N ASN A 139 -3.06 -15.16 -2.04
CA ASN A 139 -2.77 -15.51 -3.44
C ASN A 139 -1.97 -14.40 -4.14
N HIS A 140 -2.22 -13.12 -3.84
CA HIS A 140 -1.40 -12.01 -4.34
C HIS A 140 0.05 -12.13 -3.85
N ALA A 141 0.24 -12.42 -2.56
CA ALA A 141 1.58 -12.60 -1.99
C ALA A 141 2.32 -13.80 -2.61
N LEU A 142 1.61 -14.92 -2.81
CA LEU A 142 2.18 -16.10 -3.47
C LEU A 142 2.59 -15.80 -4.91
N ALA A 143 1.71 -15.17 -5.70
CA ALA A 143 2.02 -14.79 -7.08
C ALA A 143 3.18 -13.79 -7.17
N ALA A 144 3.29 -12.86 -6.20
CA ALA A 144 4.41 -11.94 -6.10
C ALA A 144 5.72 -12.68 -5.80
N SER A 145 5.70 -13.61 -4.83
CA SER A 145 6.86 -14.44 -4.47
C SER A 145 7.37 -15.28 -5.66
N GLN A 146 6.44 -15.87 -6.44
CA GLN A 146 6.80 -16.63 -7.65
C GLN A 146 7.50 -15.78 -8.72
N LYS A 147 7.29 -14.47 -8.70
CA LYS A 147 7.96 -13.47 -9.56
C LYS A 147 9.21 -12.86 -8.90
N GLY A 148 9.65 -13.37 -7.77
CA GLY A 148 10.79 -12.85 -7.01
C GLY A 148 10.53 -11.51 -6.32
N ILE A 149 9.27 -11.10 -6.18
CA ILE A 149 8.88 -9.86 -5.50
C ILE A 149 8.82 -10.14 -4.00
N SER A 150 9.66 -9.44 -3.23
CA SER A 150 9.80 -9.59 -1.78
C SER A 150 9.52 -8.30 -0.99
N GLY A 151 9.10 -7.22 -1.68
CA GLY A 151 8.90 -5.93 -1.02
C GLY A 151 8.05 -4.96 -1.83
N VAL A 152 7.70 -3.84 -1.19
CA VAL A 152 6.84 -2.80 -1.75
C VAL A 152 7.51 -1.42 -1.66
N PRO A 153 7.18 -0.51 -2.56
CA PRO A 153 6.35 -0.75 -3.74
C PRO A 153 7.10 -1.56 -4.80
N THR A 154 6.40 -2.42 -5.52
CA THR A 154 6.91 -3.03 -6.76
C THR A 154 5.89 -2.80 -7.86
N PHE A 155 6.35 -2.30 -9.00
CA PHE A 155 5.50 -2.06 -10.18
C PHE A 155 5.77 -3.15 -11.21
N LEU A 156 4.73 -3.81 -11.67
CA LEU A 156 4.78 -4.68 -12.84
C LEU A 156 4.24 -3.91 -14.04
N ILE A 157 5.11 -3.62 -15.01
CA ILE A 157 4.77 -2.88 -16.23
C ILE A 157 5.03 -3.83 -17.40
N GLY A 158 3.96 -4.41 -17.94
CA GLY A 158 4.10 -5.61 -18.75
C GLY A 158 4.72 -6.74 -17.92
N ASP A 159 5.82 -7.31 -18.40
CA ASP A 159 6.57 -8.37 -17.69
C ASP A 159 7.78 -7.84 -16.87
N PHE A 160 7.95 -6.51 -16.81
CA PHE A 160 9.10 -5.90 -16.13
C PHE A 160 8.77 -5.54 -14.68
N PRO A 161 9.40 -6.14 -13.68
CA PRO A 161 9.31 -5.71 -12.30
C PRO A 161 10.22 -4.49 -12.07
N LEU A 162 9.65 -3.42 -11.52
CA LEU A 162 10.37 -2.23 -11.09
C LEU A 162 10.22 -2.10 -9.58
N VAL A 163 11.29 -2.41 -8.84
CA VAL A 163 11.27 -2.50 -7.38
C VAL A 163 11.61 -1.16 -6.74
N GLY A 164 10.90 -0.82 -5.68
CA GLY A 164 11.12 0.39 -4.87
C GLY A 164 10.45 1.64 -5.41
N ALA A 165 10.48 2.69 -4.59
CA ALA A 165 10.01 4.02 -4.98
C ALA A 165 10.98 4.63 -5.99
N GLN A 166 10.52 4.77 -7.23
CA GLN A 166 11.31 5.29 -8.34
C GLN A 166 11.04 6.78 -8.56
N SER A 167 11.98 7.46 -9.23
CA SER A 167 11.74 8.81 -9.71
C SER A 167 10.75 8.85 -10.86
N GLU A 168 10.11 10.00 -11.06
CA GLU A 168 9.18 10.20 -12.16
C GLU A 168 9.83 9.95 -13.52
N ASP A 169 11.10 10.35 -13.69
CA ASP A 169 11.84 10.12 -14.95
C ASP A 169 12.11 8.64 -15.23
N VAL A 170 12.41 7.84 -14.19
CA VAL A 170 12.58 6.40 -14.36
C VAL A 170 11.25 5.78 -14.78
N MET A 171 10.15 6.14 -14.11
CA MET A 171 8.83 5.61 -14.43
C MET A 171 8.41 5.99 -15.86
N ARG A 172 8.64 7.25 -16.27
CA ARG A 172 8.34 7.72 -17.64
C ARG A 172 9.09 6.89 -18.69
N ARG A 173 10.39 6.66 -18.50
CA ARG A 173 11.17 5.83 -19.45
C ARG A 173 10.67 4.40 -19.55
N VAL A 174 10.27 3.80 -18.41
CA VAL A 174 9.75 2.43 -18.42
C VAL A 174 8.39 2.33 -19.08
N LEU A 175 7.49 3.29 -18.82
CA LEU A 175 6.18 3.36 -19.49
C LEU A 175 6.33 3.58 -21.00
N GLN A 176 7.22 4.46 -21.42
CA GLN A 176 7.49 4.69 -22.84
C GLN A 176 7.97 3.42 -23.52
N ARG A 177 8.94 2.72 -22.94
CA ARG A 177 9.43 1.46 -23.50
C ARG A 177 8.34 0.38 -23.55
N ALA A 178 7.51 0.29 -22.53
CA ALA A 178 6.39 -0.67 -22.52
C ALA A 178 5.36 -0.36 -23.60
N SER A 179 5.07 0.91 -23.86
CA SER A 179 4.20 1.35 -24.96
C SER A 179 4.76 0.98 -26.33
N GLU A 180 6.05 1.28 -26.57
CA GLU A 180 6.74 0.93 -27.83
C GLU A 180 6.71 -0.58 -28.09
N MET A 181 6.89 -1.40 -27.07
CA MET A 181 6.82 -2.86 -27.19
C MET A 181 5.41 -3.36 -27.47
N ALA A 182 4.38 -2.75 -26.85
CA ALA A 182 2.99 -3.09 -27.12
C ALA A 182 2.56 -2.76 -28.55
N ASP A 183 3.08 -1.69 -29.11
CA ASP A 183 2.81 -1.28 -30.50
C ASP A 183 3.59 -2.13 -31.53
N ALA A 184 4.79 -2.58 -31.20
CA ALA A 184 5.60 -3.48 -32.03
C ALA A 184 5.07 -4.93 -32.07
N GLY A 185 4.23 -5.32 -31.12
CA GLY A 185 3.61 -6.65 -31.03
C GLY A 185 2.22 -6.75 -31.70
N LYS A 186 1.72 -5.66 -32.27
CA LYS A 186 0.47 -5.62 -33.06
C LYS A 186 0.75 -5.80 -34.55
#